data_cf41b738584f5707406285a9c69547a7
#
_entry.id   cf41b738584f5707406285a9c69547a7
#
_cell.length_a   1.000
_cell.length_b   1.000
_cell.length_c   1.000
_cell.angle_alpha   90.00
_cell.angle_beta   90.00
_cell.angle_gamma   90.00
#
_symmetry.space_group_name_H-M   'P 1'
#
loop_
_entity.id
_entity.type
_entity.pdbx_description
1 polymer ?
#
loop_
_entity_poly.entity_id
_entity_poly.type
_entity_poly.pdbx_seq_one_letter_code
_entity_poly.pdbx_strand_id
1 'polypeptide(L)'
;MSYVVLARKYRPRSFGQMVGQDAVVRALSHALERRRLHHAWLFTGTRGIGKTTVSRILAKSLNCTGADGQGDITAQPCGVCQACVEIDADRYLDYVELDAASNRGIDEIRDLLERAAYKPGIGRFKVFMIDEAHQLTKESFNALLKTLEEPPEYLKFVLATTDPEKMLPTVLSRCLQFNLRPIAPELVQQHLQRVLDAEAVPAEPAALRLLARAARGSMRDALSLADQAIAHGGGSVAEAQVRAMLGSVDRGYAERLVDALARRDGAAVLAEVALLREHGLSAAATLEQMALLLQQMAVAQAVPEALDASDPEHAAARALAAALPPDETQLLYSLALHGRNELALAPDEYAGLTMALLRLFAFEPAGAPPRVAAAVATPVGPPLTAAAPAALPGAAPE
;
A
#
# COMPACT_ATOMS: atom_id res chain seq x y z
N MET A 1 15.44 -12.71 26.36
CA MET A 1 15.10 -13.26 25.04
C MET A 1 15.18 -12.10 24.06
N SER A 2 15.83 -12.28 22.89
CA SER A 2 15.86 -11.23 21.88
C SER A 2 14.44 -11.10 21.26
N TYR A 3 13.96 -9.88 21.17
CA TYR A 3 12.68 -9.57 20.50
C TYR A 3 12.73 -10.00 19.05
N VAL A 4 11.73 -10.75 18.59
CA VAL A 4 11.58 -11.15 17.18
C VAL A 4 10.37 -10.42 16.62
N VAL A 5 10.59 -9.63 15.56
CA VAL A 5 9.53 -8.87 14.89
C VAL A 5 8.39 -9.78 14.41
N LEU A 6 7.14 -9.33 14.53
CA LEU A 6 5.94 -10.12 14.22
C LEU A 6 5.95 -10.68 12.79
N ALA A 7 6.41 -9.90 11.82
CA ALA A 7 6.52 -10.33 10.42
C ALA A 7 7.43 -11.56 10.22
N ARG A 8 8.41 -11.79 11.11
CA ARG A 8 9.26 -12.97 11.11
C ARG A 8 8.67 -14.09 11.95
N LYS A 9 8.16 -13.79 13.13
CA LYS A 9 7.58 -14.76 14.09
C LYS A 9 6.36 -15.45 13.50
N TYR A 10 5.47 -14.72 12.83
CA TYR A 10 4.23 -15.21 12.24
C TYR A 10 4.32 -15.49 10.73
N ARG A 11 5.52 -15.65 10.19
CA ARG A 11 5.67 -16.09 8.80
C ARG A 11 5.05 -17.48 8.64
N PRO A 12 4.11 -17.69 7.68
CA PRO A 12 3.52 -19.01 7.42
C PRO A 12 4.56 -20.08 7.16
N ARG A 13 4.38 -21.24 7.81
CA ARG A 13 5.28 -22.39 7.68
C ARG A 13 4.69 -23.54 6.86
N SER A 14 3.41 -23.43 6.49
CA SER A 14 2.69 -24.39 5.65
C SER A 14 1.71 -23.66 4.75
N PHE A 15 1.26 -24.31 3.67
CA PHE A 15 0.24 -23.74 2.78
C PHE A 15 -1.07 -23.40 3.49
N GLY A 16 -1.49 -24.20 4.48
CA GLY A 16 -2.71 -23.97 5.25
C GLY A 16 -2.66 -22.73 6.15
N GLN A 17 -1.47 -22.16 6.40
CA GLN A 17 -1.30 -20.92 7.17
C GLN A 17 -1.26 -19.67 6.26
N MET A 18 -1.23 -19.83 4.94
CA MET A 18 -1.23 -18.73 3.98
C MET A 18 -2.60 -18.03 4.01
N VAL A 19 -2.59 -16.71 4.01
CA VAL A 19 -3.81 -15.89 4.03
C VAL A 19 -4.03 -15.26 2.65
N GLY A 20 -5.25 -15.40 2.12
CA GLY A 20 -5.68 -14.70 0.89
C GLY A 20 -5.08 -15.20 -0.42
N GLN A 21 -4.41 -16.37 -0.41
CA GLN A 21 -3.76 -16.96 -1.60
C GLN A 21 -4.33 -18.34 -1.98
N ASP A 22 -5.62 -18.59 -1.70
CA ASP A 22 -6.24 -19.90 -1.80
C ASP A 22 -6.12 -20.56 -3.18
N ALA A 23 -6.17 -19.78 -4.26
CA ALA A 23 -6.06 -20.30 -5.62
C ALA A 23 -4.65 -20.85 -5.90
N VAL A 24 -3.61 -20.11 -5.49
CA VAL A 24 -2.20 -20.51 -5.65
C VAL A 24 -1.90 -21.72 -4.77
N VAL A 25 -2.36 -21.69 -3.52
CA VAL A 25 -2.20 -22.80 -2.55
C VAL A 25 -2.83 -24.07 -3.10
N ARG A 26 -4.07 -24.04 -3.57
CA ARG A 26 -4.73 -25.21 -4.17
C ARG A 26 -3.98 -25.77 -5.38
N ALA A 27 -3.55 -24.88 -6.29
CA ALA A 27 -2.84 -25.31 -7.49
C ALA A 27 -1.49 -25.96 -7.17
N LEU A 28 -0.71 -25.40 -6.25
CA LEU A 28 0.55 -25.97 -5.80
C LEU A 28 0.34 -27.29 -5.05
N SER A 29 -0.65 -27.38 -4.16
CA SER A 29 -0.99 -28.61 -3.44
C SER A 29 -1.34 -29.74 -4.42
N HIS A 30 -2.20 -29.48 -5.41
CA HIS A 30 -2.53 -30.49 -6.43
C HIS A 30 -1.32 -30.90 -7.28
N ALA A 31 -0.41 -29.96 -7.61
CA ALA A 31 0.80 -30.29 -8.36
C ALA A 31 1.73 -31.23 -7.56
N LEU A 32 1.88 -30.97 -6.25
CA LEU A 32 2.67 -31.78 -5.33
C LEU A 32 2.05 -33.18 -5.15
N GLU A 33 0.75 -33.27 -4.87
CA GLU A 33 0.02 -34.53 -4.68
C GLU A 33 0.05 -35.44 -5.92
N ARG A 34 -0.07 -34.82 -7.12
CA ARG A 34 -0.01 -35.53 -8.40
C ARG A 34 1.41 -35.76 -8.92
N ARG A 35 2.44 -35.31 -8.19
CA ARG A 35 3.85 -35.34 -8.60
C ARG A 35 4.10 -34.68 -9.98
N ARG A 36 3.29 -33.68 -10.35
CA ARG A 36 3.49 -32.90 -11.57
C ARG A 36 4.35 -31.68 -11.24
N LEU A 37 5.63 -31.94 -11.02
CA LEU A 37 6.58 -30.92 -10.58
C LEU A 37 7.25 -30.27 -11.77
N HIS A 38 6.92 -29.05 -12.03
CA HIS A 38 7.64 -28.24 -13.01
C HIS A 38 9.08 -27.98 -12.54
N HIS A 39 9.99 -27.66 -13.45
CA HIS A 39 11.38 -27.37 -13.11
C HIS A 39 11.56 -25.89 -12.68
N ALA A 40 10.66 -24.98 -13.10
CA ALA A 40 10.72 -23.56 -12.76
C ALA A 40 9.34 -22.99 -12.45
N TRP A 41 9.22 -22.25 -11.35
CA TRP A 41 8.04 -21.50 -10.95
C TRP A 41 8.35 -20.02 -10.94
N LEU A 42 7.39 -19.20 -11.33
CA LEU A 42 7.45 -17.74 -11.24
C LEU A 42 6.30 -17.25 -10.38
N PHE A 43 6.63 -16.63 -9.26
CA PHE A 43 5.66 -15.95 -8.40
C PHE A 43 5.69 -14.44 -8.66
N THR A 44 4.56 -13.89 -9.12
CA THR A 44 4.40 -12.45 -9.40
C THR A 44 3.49 -11.80 -8.36
N GLY A 45 3.63 -10.48 -8.19
CA GLY A 45 2.75 -9.69 -7.33
C GLY A 45 3.51 -8.72 -6.43
N THR A 46 2.80 -7.85 -5.74
CA THR A 46 3.37 -6.75 -4.94
C THR A 46 4.26 -7.27 -3.79
N ARG A 47 5.04 -6.36 -3.18
CA ARG A 47 5.91 -6.70 -2.06
C ARG A 47 5.09 -7.14 -0.84
N GLY A 48 5.62 -8.10 -0.06
CA GLY A 48 5.05 -8.47 1.24
C GLY A 48 3.81 -9.37 1.21
N ILE A 49 3.34 -9.82 0.04
CA ILE A 49 2.15 -10.68 -0.12
C ILE A 49 2.43 -12.18 0.04
N GLY A 50 3.70 -12.59 0.24
CA GLY A 50 4.07 -13.97 0.53
C GLY A 50 4.85 -14.72 -0.55
N LYS A 51 5.43 -14.07 -1.57
CA LYS A 51 6.23 -14.72 -2.63
C LYS A 51 7.35 -15.59 -2.07
N THR A 52 8.23 -15.03 -1.26
CA THR A 52 9.34 -15.75 -0.60
C THR A 52 8.82 -16.81 0.38
N THR A 53 7.68 -16.58 1.04
CA THR A 53 7.06 -17.56 1.94
C THR A 53 6.58 -18.81 1.18
N VAL A 54 5.86 -18.61 0.05
CA VAL A 54 5.44 -19.73 -0.81
C VAL A 54 6.64 -20.53 -1.30
N SER A 55 7.72 -19.86 -1.70
CA SER A 55 8.97 -20.49 -2.13
C SER A 55 9.55 -21.42 -1.06
N ARG A 56 9.63 -20.94 0.18
CA ARG A 56 10.14 -21.75 1.32
C ARG A 56 9.23 -22.95 1.62
N ILE A 57 7.91 -22.73 1.61
CA ILE A 57 6.96 -23.83 1.82
C ILE A 57 7.09 -24.84 0.71
N LEU A 58 7.23 -24.42 -0.55
CA LEU A 58 7.45 -25.31 -1.69
C LEU A 58 8.76 -26.12 -1.54
N ALA A 59 9.86 -25.48 -1.16
CA ALA A 59 11.13 -26.14 -0.91
C ALA A 59 11.02 -27.20 0.22
N LYS A 60 10.31 -26.86 1.30
CA LYS A 60 9.99 -27.83 2.37
C LYS A 60 9.12 -28.97 1.86
N SER A 61 8.11 -28.69 1.07
CA SER A 61 7.22 -29.69 0.49
C SER A 61 7.94 -30.69 -0.41
N LEU A 62 8.94 -30.23 -1.15
CA LEU A 62 9.78 -31.06 -2.02
C LEU A 62 10.78 -31.95 -1.24
N ASN A 63 11.29 -31.45 -0.12
CA ASN A 63 12.40 -32.09 0.63
C ASN A 63 11.99 -32.66 1.99
N CYS A 64 10.73 -32.53 2.40
CA CYS A 64 10.25 -33.03 3.69
C CYS A 64 10.44 -34.54 3.79
N THR A 65 11.07 -35.01 4.89
CA THR A 65 11.28 -36.43 5.18
C THR A 65 10.28 -36.98 6.20
N GLY A 66 9.25 -36.22 6.57
CA GLY A 66 8.31 -36.60 7.63
C GLY A 66 8.95 -36.51 9.03
N ALA A 67 8.15 -36.67 10.06
CA ALA A 67 8.64 -36.69 11.44
C ALA A 67 9.40 -37.97 11.77
N ASP A 68 9.11 -39.03 11.04
CA ASP A 68 9.70 -40.41 11.17
C ASP A 68 10.86 -40.63 10.20
N GLY A 69 11.22 -39.68 9.37
CA GLY A 69 12.26 -39.80 8.35
C GLY A 69 11.84 -40.59 7.09
N GLN A 70 10.61 -41.08 7.00
CA GLN A 70 10.08 -41.87 5.88
C GLN A 70 9.20 -41.06 4.93
N GLY A 71 9.05 -39.76 5.18
CA GLY A 71 8.20 -38.88 4.37
C GLY A 71 8.72 -38.67 2.95
N ASP A 72 7.81 -38.26 2.08
CA ASP A 72 8.07 -37.97 0.66
C ASP A 72 7.53 -36.57 0.30
N ILE A 73 7.51 -36.24 -1.00
CA ILE A 73 6.92 -35.01 -1.53
C ILE A 73 5.50 -34.87 -0.99
N THR A 74 5.19 -33.73 -0.40
CA THR A 74 3.92 -33.52 0.29
C THR A 74 3.44 -32.07 0.17
N ALA A 75 2.12 -31.87 0.10
CA ALA A 75 1.53 -30.54 0.23
C ALA A 75 1.53 -30.04 1.70
N GLN A 76 1.82 -30.91 2.67
CA GLN A 76 1.81 -30.59 4.11
C GLN A 76 3.17 -30.94 4.73
N PRO A 77 4.18 -30.06 4.61
CA PRO A 77 5.48 -30.29 5.22
C PRO A 77 5.36 -30.39 6.76
N CYS A 78 6.06 -31.36 7.35
CA CYS A 78 5.89 -31.70 8.77
C CYS A 78 6.35 -30.60 9.75
N GLY A 79 7.24 -29.71 9.32
CA GLY A 79 7.77 -28.61 10.16
C GLY A 79 8.82 -29.03 11.20
N VAL A 80 9.06 -30.32 11.40
CA VAL A 80 9.95 -30.84 12.46
C VAL A 80 11.15 -31.62 11.96
N CYS A 81 11.12 -32.14 10.73
CA CYS A 81 12.29 -32.83 10.16
C CYS A 81 13.43 -31.84 9.86
N GLN A 82 14.63 -32.34 9.69
CA GLN A 82 15.83 -31.55 9.44
C GLN A 82 15.62 -30.54 8.27
N ALA A 83 15.13 -31.01 7.12
CA ALA A 83 14.88 -30.15 5.97
C ALA A 83 13.92 -29.01 6.30
N CYS A 84 12.80 -29.28 6.99
CA CYS A 84 11.83 -28.26 7.35
C CYS A 84 12.42 -27.22 8.31
N VAL A 85 13.13 -27.66 9.34
CA VAL A 85 13.73 -26.79 10.37
C VAL A 85 14.86 -25.93 9.77
N GLU A 86 15.73 -26.53 8.97
CA GLU A 86 16.88 -25.83 8.39
C GLU A 86 16.46 -24.84 7.28
N ILE A 87 15.43 -25.14 6.47
CA ILE A 87 14.87 -24.21 5.50
C ILE A 87 14.25 -23.00 6.22
N ASP A 88 13.50 -23.22 7.31
CA ASP A 88 12.94 -22.13 8.11
C ASP A 88 14.03 -21.27 8.79
N ALA A 89 15.19 -21.86 9.06
CA ALA A 89 16.35 -21.22 9.68
C ALA A 89 17.39 -20.67 8.68
N ASP A 90 17.11 -20.70 7.37
CA ASP A 90 18.02 -20.27 6.29
C ASP A 90 19.39 -20.98 6.29
N ARG A 91 19.42 -22.28 6.61
CA ARG A 91 20.66 -23.08 6.73
C ARG A 91 20.69 -24.37 5.93
N TYR A 92 19.62 -24.66 5.18
CA TYR A 92 19.54 -25.87 4.38
C TYR A 92 20.39 -25.78 3.11
N LEU A 93 21.35 -26.69 2.94
CA LEU A 93 22.35 -26.66 1.86
C LEU A 93 21.75 -26.73 0.46
N ASP A 94 20.64 -27.45 0.29
CA ASP A 94 19.97 -27.64 -0.99
C ASP A 94 18.84 -26.62 -1.25
N TYR A 95 18.71 -25.59 -0.38
CA TYR A 95 17.82 -24.44 -0.59
C TYR A 95 18.62 -23.13 -0.48
N VAL A 96 18.75 -22.43 -1.58
CA VAL A 96 19.51 -21.17 -1.64
C VAL A 96 18.59 -20.04 -2.07
N GLU A 97 18.54 -18.98 -1.28
CA GLU A 97 17.87 -17.73 -1.63
C GLU A 97 18.91 -16.72 -2.15
N LEU A 98 18.66 -16.17 -3.33
CA LEU A 98 19.42 -15.07 -3.93
C LEU A 98 18.49 -13.87 -4.07
N ASP A 99 18.85 -12.75 -3.47
CA ASP A 99 18.21 -11.47 -3.72
C ASP A 99 18.90 -10.80 -4.91
N ALA A 100 18.20 -10.71 -6.05
CA ALA A 100 18.73 -10.11 -7.27
C ALA A 100 18.89 -8.59 -7.15
N ALA A 101 18.28 -7.92 -6.16
CA ALA A 101 18.51 -6.51 -5.91
C ALA A 101 19.95 -6.24 -5.44
N SER A 102 20.49 -7.15 -4.63
CA SER A 102 21.85 -7.08 -4.09
C SER A 102 22.87 -7.86 -4.95
N ASN A 103 22.44 -8.91 -5.65
CA ASN A 103 23.28 -9.88 -6.38
C ASN A 103 22.80 -10.01 -7.83
N ARG A 104 22.82 -8.91 -8.58
CA ARG A 104 22.29 -8.82 -9.95
C ARG A 104 23.29 -9.17 -11.06
N GLY A 105 24.56 -9.35 -10.69
CA GLY A 105 25.66 -9.57 -11.63
C GLY A 105 25.72 -10.95 -12.24
N ILE A 106 26.52 -11.10 -13.28
CA ILE A 106 26.68 -12.35 -13.99
C ILE A 106 27.50 -13.36 -13.17
N ASP A 107 28.42 -12.91 -12.33
CA ASP A 107 29.33 -13.78 -11.59
C ASP A 107 28.58 -14.52 -10.47
N GLU A 108 27.67 -13.85 -9.74
CA GLU A 108 26.83 -14.48 -8.73
C GLU A 108 25.89 -15.56 -9.34
N ILE A 109 25.39 -15.29 -10.54
CA ILE A 109 24.56 -16.26 -11.25
C ILE A 109 25.40 -17.43 -11.77
N ARG A 110 26.64 -17.22 -12.21
CA ARG A 110 27.55 -18.30 -12.61
C ARG A 110 27.87 -19.19 -11.43
N ASP A 111 28.22 -18.63 -10.27
CA ASP A 111 28.47 -19.38 -9.04
C ASP A 111 27.25 -20.22 -8.63
N LEU A 112 26.04 -19.66 -8.79
CA LEU A 112 24.81 -20.38 -8.54
C LEU A 112 24.62 -21.54 -9.52
N LEU A 113 24.89 -21.33 -10.81
CA LEU A 113 24.79 -22.36 -11.85
C LEU A 113 25.87 -23.44 -11.72
N GLU A 114 27.07 -23.13 -11.29
CA GLU A 114 28.11 -24.10 -10.96
C GLU A 114 27.66 -25.02 -9.84
N ARG A 115 27.04 -24.45 -8.79
CA ARG A 115 26.42 -25.26 -7.70
C ARG A 115 25.25 -26.08 -8.21
N ALA A 116 24.49 -25.59 -9.21
CA ALA A 116 23.36 -26.29 -9.82
C ALA A 116 23.77 -27.58 -10.54
N ALA A 117 25.01 -27.66 -11.06
CA ALA A 117 25.53 -28.83 -11.74
C ALA A 117 25.71 -30.07 -10.83
N TYR A 118 25.86 -29.86 -9.53
CA TYR A 118 26.03 -30.94 -8.56
C TYR A 118 24.69 -31.37 -7.99
N LYS A 119 24.52 -32.69 -7.82
CA LYS A 119 23.34 -33.25 -7.16
C LYS A 119 23.14 -32.70 -5.75
N PRO A 120 21.90 -32.74 -5.22
CA PRO A 120 21.65 -32.38 -3.83
C PRO A 120 22.54 -33.16 -2.86
N GLY A 121 23.03 -32.50 -1.83
CA GLY A 121 23.88 -33.12 -0.81
C GLY A 121 23.08 -33.89 0.23
N ILE A 122 21.90 -33.44 0.58
CA ILE A 122 21.04 -33.95 1.65
C ILE A 122 19.62 -34.19 1.15
N GLY A 123 19.08 -33.25 0.36
CA GLY A 123 17.70 -33.26 -0.11
C GLY A 123 17.42 -34.14 -1.32
N ARG A 124 16.15 -34.27 -1.66
CA ARG A 124 15.69 -34.84 -2.95
C ARG A 124 15.88 -33.89 -4.11
N PHE A 125 15.64 -32.60 -3.84
CA PHE A 125 15.72 -31.52 -4.82
C PHE A 125 16.61 -30.40 -4.33
N LYS A 126 17.38 -29.87 -5.23
CA LYS A 126 18.10 -28.61 -5.05
C LYS A 126 17.21 -27.47 -5.55
N VAL A 127 16.88 -26.53 -4.68
CA VAL A 127 15.96 -25.43 -4.96
C VAL A 127 16.69 -24.11 -4.90
N PHE A 128 16.68 -23.37 -6.01
CA PHE A 128 17.19 -22.01 -6.09
C PHE A 128 16.04 -21.01 -6.17
N MET A 129 15.95 -20.16 -5.15
CA MET A 129 15.01 -19.04 -5.09
C MET A 129 15.74 -17.76 -5.48
N ILE A 130 15.26 -17.08 -6.53
CA ILE A 130 15.76 -15.76 -6.97
C ILE A 130 14.65 -14.75 -6.71
N ASP A 131 14.83 -13.92 -5.69
CA ASP A 131 13.90 -12.84 -5.36
C ASP A 131 14.19 -11.59 -6.18
N GLU A 132 13.17 -10.81 -6.49
CA GLU A 132 13.19 -9.63 -7.36
C GLU A 132 13.94 -9.90 -8.69
N ALA A 133 13.66 -11.06 -9.28
CA ALA A 133 14.37 -11.58 -10.47
C ALA A 133 14.43 -10.59 -11.64
N HIS A 134 13.48 -9.66 -11.77
CA HIS A 134 13.48 -8.61 -12.80
C HIS A 134 14.69 -7.65 -12.69
N GLN A 135 15.43 -7.68 -11.57
CA GLN A 135 16.62 -6.86 -11.38
C GLN A 135 17.90 -7.49 -11.91
N LEU A 136 17.85 -8.76 -12.34
CA LEU A 136 18.99 -9.41 -12.98
C LEU A 136 19.37 -8.71 -14.28
N THR A 137 20.67 -8.70 -14.58
CA THR A 137 21.16 -8.21 -15.88
C THR A 137 20.74 -9.14 -17.02
N LYS A 138 20.76 -8.65 -18.26
CA LYS A 138 20.45 -9.46 -19.45
C LYS A 138 21.41 -10.65 -19.59
N GLU A 139 22.68 -10.43 -19.26
CA GLU A 139 23.73 -11.44 -19.28
C GLU A 139 23.45 -12.54 -18.25
N SER A 140 23.01 -12.17 -17.03
CA SER A 140 22.61 -13.10 -15.98
C SER A 140 21.39 -13.93 -16.41
N PHE A 141 20.38 -13.32 -17.01
CA PHE A 141 19.24 -14.06 -17.57
C PHE A 141 19.66 -15.02 -18.66
N ASN A 142 20.53 -14.60 -19.58
CA ASN A 142 21.00 -15.47 -20.66
C ASN A 142 21.77 -16.69 -20.13
N ALA A 143 22.54 -16.52 -19.03
CA ALA A 143 23.22 -17.64 -18.38
C ALA A 143 22.21 -18.64 -17.78
N LEU A 144 21.11 -18.15 -17.16
CA LEU A 144 20.05 -18.98 -16.61
C LEU A 144 19.25 -19.75 -17.68
N LEU A 145 19.06 -19.15 -18.88
CA LEU A 145 18.20 -19.73 -19.93
C LEU A 145 18.62 -21.15 -20.32
N LYS A 146 19.92 -21.41 -20.47
CA LYS A 146 20.42 -22.76 -20.82
C LYS A 146 19.99 -23.82 -19.81
N THR A 147 20.07 -23.51 -18.52
CA THR A 147 19.67 -24.45 -17.45
C THR A 147 18.15 -24.51 -17.28
N LEU A 148 17.42 -23.44 -17.64
CA LEU A 148 15.96 -23.47 -17.67
C LEU A 148 15.39 -24.27 -18.85
N GLU A 149 16.13 -24.39 -19.96
CA GLU A 149 15.76 -25.19 -21.13
C GLU A 149 15.98 -26.69 -20.89
N GLU A 150 17.14 -27.05 -20.35
CA GLU A 150 17.52 -28.42 -20.09
C GLU A 150 17.93 -28.62 -18.61
N PRO A 151 16.97 -28.50 -17.68
CA PRO A 151 17.27 -28.61 -16.26
C PRO A 151 17.52 -30.06 -15.85
N PRO A 152 18.50 -30.32 -14.97
CA PRO A 152 18.59 -31.61 -14.29
C PRO A 152 17.31 -31.92 -13.49
N GLU A 153 16.88 -33.15 -13.41
CA GLU A 153 15.62 -33.54 -12.76
C GLU A 153 15.54 -33.11 -11.29
N TYR A 154 16.68 -33.14 -10.61
CA TYR A 154 16.79 -32.73 -9.21
C TYR A 154 16.78 -31.25 -8.97
N LEU A 155 16.89 -30.43 -10.04
CA LEU A 155 16.98 -28.97 -9.92
C LEU A 155 15.62 -28.32 -10.05
N LYS A 156 15.34 -27.37 -9.15
CA LYS A 156 14.11 -26.58 -9.16
C LYS A 156 14.44 -25.12 -9.01
N PHE A 157 13.92 -24.29 -9.92
CA PHE A 157 13.99 -22.83 -9.83
C PHE A 157 12.69 -22.25 -9.30
N VAL A 158 12.81 -21.27 -8.44
CA VAL A 158 11.69 -20.44 -8.00
C VAL A 158 12.09 -18.97 -8.21
N LEU A 159 11.46 -18.34 -9.16
CA LEU A 159 11.67 -16.92 -9.44
C LEU A 159 10.54 -16.13 -8.76
N ALA A 160 10.86 -15.00 -8.14
CA ALA A 160 9.87 -14.07 -7.63
C ALA A 160 10.13 -12.68 -8.20
N THR A 161 9.05 -11.96 -8.54
CA THR A 161 9.16 -10.60 -9.06
C THR A 161 7.97 -9.74 -8.65
N THR A 162 8.22 -8.46 -8.41
CA THR A 162 7.17 -7.45 -8.27
C THR A 162 6.77 -6.84 -9.61
N ASP A 163 7.61 -6.99 -10.64
CA ASP A 163 7.41 -6.40 -11.96
C ASP A 163 7.59 -7.46 -13.07
N PRO A 164 6.52 -8.20 -13.41
CA PRO A 164 6.58 -9.23 -14.44
C PRO A 164 6.83 -8.67 -15.84
N GLU A 165 6.51 -7.41 -16.10
CA GLU A 165 6.68 -6.78 -17.41
C GLU A 165 8.16 -6.57 -17.74
N LYS A 166 9.03 -6.44 -16.74
CA LYS A 166 10.47 -6.35 -16.91
C LYS A 166 11.16 -7.71 -17.11
N MET A 167 10.45 -8.81 -16.95
CA MET A 167 11.00 -10.15 -17.17
C MET A 167 11.13 -10.45 -18.66
N LEU A 168 12.18 -11.19 -19.03
CA LEU A 168 12.37 -11.60 -20.42
C LEU A 168 11.26 -12.60 -20.84
N PRO A 169 10.61 -12.41 -22.00
CA PRO A 169 9.61 -13.36 -22.51
C PRO A 169 10.13 -14.79 -22.63
N THR A 170 11.42 -14.95 -22.92
CA THR A 170 12.09 -16.26 -23.01
C THR A 170 12.14 -16.99 -21.67
N VAL A 171 12.24 -16.28 -20.54
CA VAL A 171 12.16 -16.85 -19.19
C VAL A 171 10.71 -17.13 -18.82
N LEU A 172 9.79 -16.19 -19.11
CA LEU A 172 8.36 -16.34 -18.83
C LEU A 172 7.77 -17.59 -19.47
N SER A 173 8.16 -17.90 -20.72
CA SER A 173 7.66 -19.07 -21.45
C SER A 173 8.13 -20.43 -20.89
N ARG A 174 9.15 -20.43 -20.02
CA ARG A 174 9.73 -21.64 -19.41
C ARG A 174 9.37 -21.81 -17.94
N CYS A 175 8.60 -20.89 -17.39
CA CYS A 175 8.17 -20.92 -16.00
C CYS A 175 6.68 -21.14 -15.86
N LEU A 176 6.29 -21.93 -14.88
CA LEU A 176 4.89 -22.01 -14.44
C LEU A 176 4.58 -20.79 -13.59
N GLN A 177 3.70 -19.93 -14.10
CA GLN A 177 3.44 -18.61 -13.50
C GLN A 177 2.28 -18.65 -12.51
N PHE A 178 2.49 -18.03 -11.34
CA PHE A 178 1.49 -17.83 -10.30
C PHE A 178 1.43 -16.37 -9.89
N ASN A 179 0.27 -15.75 -10.06
CA ASN A 179 0.06 -14.39 -9.63
C ASN A 179 -0.55 -14.38 -8.22
N LEU A 180 0.23 -13.91 -7.24
CA LEU A 180 -0.24 -13.64 -5.90
C LEU A 180 -0.96 -12.29 -5.90
N ARG A 181 -2.11 -12.22 -5.25
CA ARG A 181 -2.94 -11.02 -5.20
C ARG A 181 -2.73 -10.28 -3.88
N PRO A 182 -2.89 -8.93 -3.88
CA PRO A 182 -3.01 -8.19 -2.64
C PRO A 182 -4.11 -8.78 -1.76
N ILE A 183 -3.85 -8.87 -0.46
CA ILE A 183 -4.79 -9.46 0.50
C ILE A 183 -5.87 -8.43 0.83
N ALA A 184 -7.13 -8.85 0.85
CA ALA A 184 -8.25 -7.97 1.20
C ALA A 184 -8.06 -7.39 2.63
N PRO A 185 -8.38 -6.11 2.86
CA PRO A 185 -8.19 -5.46 4.17
C PRO A 185 -8.88 -6.19 5.31
N GLU A 186 -10.03 -6.79 5.07
CA GLU A 186 -10.79 -7.56 6.06
C GLU A 186 -10.02 -8.81 6.52
N LEU A 187 -9.37 -9.51 5.59
CA LEU A 187 -8.53 -10.67 5.90
C LEU A 187 -7.26 -10.26 6.63
N VAL A 188 -6.67 -9.12 6.26
CA VAL A 188 -5.52 -8.55 6.98
C VAL A 188 -5.91 -8.20 8.41
N GLN A 189 -7.03 -7.51 8.61
CA GLN A 189 -7.55 -7.15 9.92
C GLN A 189 -7.78 -8.39 10.79
N GLN A 190 -8.45 -9.42 10.27
CA GLN A 190 -8.68 -10.67 10.98
C GLN A 190 -7.39 -11.38 11.36
N HIS A 191 -6.38 -11.32 10.50
CA HIS A 191 -5.08 -11.93 10.80
C HIS A 191 -4.33 -11.14 11.87
N LEU A 192 -4.34 -9.80 11.80
CA LEU A 192 -3.76 -8.93 12.83
C LEU A 192 -4.41 -9.18 14.19
N GLN A 193 -5.76 -9.29 14.25
CA GLN A 193 -6.47 -9.61 15.50
C GLN A 193 -5.95 -10.91 16.09
N ARG A 194 -5.89 -12.01 15.30
CA ARG A 194 -5.38 -13.31 15.76
C ARG A 194 -3.94 -13.25 16.28
N VAL A 195 -3.10 -12.48 15.60
CA VAL A 195 -1.70 -12.31 16.00
C VAL A 195 -1.58 -11.55 17.33
N LEU A 196 -2.30 -10.44 17.48
CA LEU A 196 -2.26 -9.63 18.69
C LEU A 196 -2.90 -10.35 19.89
N ASP A 197 -3.95 -11.12 19.66
CA ASP A 197 -4.53 -12.01 20.69
C ASP A 197 -3.51 -13.05 21.18
N ALA A 198 -2.74 -13.66 20.25
CA ALA A 198 -1.68 -14.61 20.58
C ALA A 198 -0.50 -13.97 21.32
N GLU A 199 -0.24 -12.67 21.09
CA GLU A 199 0.77 -11.88 21.82
C GLU A 199 0.22 -11.28 23.11
N ALA A 200 -1.07 -11.47 23.43
CA ALA A 200 -1.76 -10.86 24.57
C ALA A 200 -1.69 -9.32 24.56
N VAL A 201 -1.73 -8.71 23.36
CA VAL A 201 -1.71 -7.26 23.15
C VAL A 201 -3.14 -6.77 22.93
N PRO A 202 -3.69 -5.91 23.80
CA PRO A 202 -5.01 -5.34 23.60
C PRO A 202 -5.03 -4.42 22.38
N ALA A 203 -6.01 -4.60 21.49
CA ALA A 203 -6.13 -3.85 20.26
C ALA A 203 -7.58 -3.45 19.97
N GLU A 204 -7.78 -2.20 19.59
CA GLU A 204 -9.09 -1.71 19.16
C GLU A 204 -9.39 -2.12 17.72
N PRO A 205 -10.59 -2.60 17.38
CA PRO A 205 -10.96 -2.98 16.02
C PRO A 205 -10.79 -1.84 15.00
N ALA A 206 -11.00 -0.60 15.42
CA ALA A 206 -10.79 0.58 14.58
C ALA A 206 -9.30 0.79 14.23
N ALA A 207 -8.41 0.60 15.22
CA ALA A 207 -6.96 0.63 14.99
C ALA A 207 -6.52 -0.43 13.98
N LEU A 208 -7.04 -1.65 14.09
CA LEU A 208 -6.71 -2.74 13.17
C LEU A 208 -7.19 -2.46 11.74
N ARG A 209 -8.35 -1.82 11.56
CA ARG A 209 -8.83 -1.36 10.25
C ARG A 209 -7.87 -0.35 9.62
N LEU A 210 -7.36 0.60 10.42
CA LEU A 210 -6.38 1.59 9.94
C LEU A 210 -5.08 0.92 9.48
N LEU A 211 -4.53 0.01 10.29
CA LEU A 211 -3.32 -0.75 9.95
C LEU A 211 -3.52 -1.59 8.69
N ALA A 212 -4.65 -2.28 8.55
CA ALA A 212 -4.97 -3.10 7.39
C ALA A 212 -5.07 -2.27 6.10
N ARG A 213 -5.70 -1.09 6.15
CA ARG A 213 -5.76 -0.14 5.02
C ARG A 213 -4.36 0.38 4.67
N ALA A 214 -3.58 0.80 5.67
CA ALA A 214 -2.23 1.33 5.46
C ALA A 214 -1.28 0.30 4.84
N ALA A 215 -1.45 -0.98 5.14
CA ALA A 215 -0.65 -2.08 4.60
C ALA A 215 -0.92 -2.39 3.11
N ARG A 216 -1.99 -1.86 2.50
CA ARG A 216 -2.32 -1.98 1.06
C ARG A 216 -2.24 -3.42 0.54
N GLY A 217 -2.71 -4.38 1.34
CA GLY A 217 -2.73 -5.80 1.00
C GLY A 217 -1.41 -6.56 1.21
N SER A 218 -0.39 -5.92 1.79
CA SER A 218 0.86 -6.55 2.19
C SER A 218 0.77 -7.04 3.64
N MET A 219 0.79 -8.36 3.86
CA MET A 219 0.78 -8.91 5.22
C MET A 219 2.08 -8.59 5.99
N ARG A 220 3.21 -8.53 5.29
CA ARG A 220 4.49 -8.18 5.91
C ARG A 220 4.46 -6.75 6.47
N ASP A 221 3.94 -5.81 5.67
CA ASP A 221 3.86 -4.41 6.08
C ASP A 221 2.80 -4.23 7.17
N ALA A 222 1.68 -4.97 7.12
CA ALA A 222 0.67 -4.99 8.17
C ALA A 222 1.26 -5.40 9.54
N LEU A 223 2.03 -6.49 9.57
CA LEU A 223 2.67 -6.96 10.80
C LEU A 223 3.79 -6.01 11.26
N SER A 224 4.53 -5.39 10.34
CA SER A 224 5.54 -4.38 10.68
C SER A 224 4.92 -3.10 11.24
N LEU A 225 3.79 -2.65 10.68
CA LEU A 225 3.01 -1.54 11.22
C LEU A 225 2.41 -1.87 12.59
N ALA A 226 1.98 -3.13 12.81
CA ALA A 226 1.50 -3.57 14.11
C ALA A 226 2.62 -3.54 15.17
N ASP A 227 3.84 -3.98 14.84
CA ASP A 227 5.00 -3.86 15.72
C ASP A 227 5.27 -2.40 16.12
N GLN A 228 5.22 -1.49 15.15
CA GLN A 228 5.37 -0.06 15.39
C GLN A 228 4.25 0.50 16.27
N ALA A 229 3.00 0.07 16.02
CA ALA A 229 1.85 0.51 16.82
C ALA A 229 1.95 0.04 18.27
N ILE A 230 2.40 -1.19 18.52
CA ILE A 230 2.65 -1.71 19.88
C ILE A 230 3.71 -0.87 20.59
N ALA A 231 4.82 -0.57 19.91
CA ALA A 231 5.89 0.22 20.47
C ALA A 231 5.45 1.67 20.77
N HIS A 232 4.70 2.28 19.85
CA HIS A 232 4.18 3.65 20.01
C HIS A 232 3.10 3.74 21.08
N GLY A 233 2.28 2.70 21.22
CA GLY A 233 1.18 2.61 22.19
C GLY A 233 1.57 2.06 23.56
N GLY A 234 2.88 1.85 23.83
CA GLY A 234 3.32 1.35 25.14
C GLY A 234 2.78 -0.04 25.49
N GLY A 235 2.54 -0.91 24.49
CA GLY A 235 2.05 -2.26 24.68
C GLY A 235 0.57 -2.45 24.35
N SER A 236 -0.10 -1.43 23.82
CA SER A 236 -1.50 -1.52 23.33
C SER A 236 -1.61 -0.90 21.95
N VAL A 237 -2.67 -1.25 21.22
CA VAL A 237 -2.93 -0.73 19.86
C VAL A 237 -4.28 0.00 19.87
N ALA A 238 -4.25 1.29 20.26
CA ALA A 238 -5.41 2.16 20.28
C ALA A 238 -5.53 2.98 19.00
N GLU A 239 -6.74 3.31 18.57
CA GLU A 239 -7.02 4.03 17.32
C GLU A 239 -6.30 5.38 17.24
N ALA A 240 -6.39 6.19 18.31
CA ALA A 240 -5.78 7.52 18.34
C ALA A 240 -4.25 7.46 18.15
N GLN A 241 -3.60 6.47 18.78
CA GLN A 241 -2.14 6.27 18.68
C GLN A 241 -1.74 5.80 17.28
N VAL A 242 -2.50 4.90 16.67
CA VAL A 242 -2.27 4.42 15.30
C VAL A 242 -2.47 5.56 14.29
N ARG A 243 -3.47 6.41 14.46
CA ARG A 243 -3.65 7.60 13.61
C ARG A 243 -2.44 8.53 13.70
N ALA A 244 -1.97 8.83 14.90
CA ALA A 244 -0.79 9.66 15.12
C ALA A 244 0.47 9.04 14.49
N MET A 245 0.69 7.74 14.69
CA MET A 245 1.83 7.00 14.15
C MET A 245 1.83 6.98 12.61
N LEU A 246 0.68 6.78 11.99
CA LEU A 246 0.55 6.75 10.52
C LEU A 246 0.60 8.15 9.90
N GLY A 247 0.56 9.22 10.72
CA GLY A 247 0.40 10.58 10.22
C GLY A 247 -0.93 10.76 9.46
N SER A 248 -1.91 9.87 9.73
CA SER A 248 -3.22 9.95 9.09
C SER A 248 -4.00 11.11 9.68
N VAL A 249 -4.45 11.98 8.81
CA VAL A 249 -5.32 13.10 9.19
C VAL A 249 -6.68 12.55 9.63
N ASP A 250 -7.22 13.10 10.71
CA ASP A 250 -8.59 12.77 11.12
C ASP A 250 -9.55 13.12 9.98
N ARG A 251 -10.44 12.19 9.69
CA ARG A 251 -11.43 12.34 8.61
C ARG A 251 -12.26 13.62 8.75
N GLY A 252 -12.50 14.08 9.97
CA GLY A 252 -13.22 15.32 10.24
C GLY A 252 -12.62 16.54 9.55
N TYR A 253 -11.30 16.61 9.34
CA TYR A 253 -10.67 17.67 8.55
C TYR A 253 -11.08 17.59 7.08
N ALA A 254 -11.07 16.41 6.49
CA ALA A 254 -11.50 16.21 5.11
C ALA A 254 -12.99 16.51 4.94
N GLU A 255 -13.83 16.13 5.91
CA GLU A 255 -15.26 16.44 5.92
C GLU A 255 -15.52 17.95 5.98
N ARG A 256 -14.83 18.68 6.88
CA ARG A 256 -14.96 20.15 6.96
C ARG A 256 -14.44 20.85 5.72
N LEU A 257 -13.35 20.36 5.13
CA LEU A 257 -12.84 20.91 3.87
C LEU A 257 -13.82 20.70 2.70
N VAL A 258 -14.37 19.48 2.57
CA VAL A 258 -15.36 19.19 1.51
C VAL A 258 -16.65 19.98 1.73
N ASP A 259 -17.12 20.12 2.97
CA ASP A 259 -18.28 20.95 3.31
C ASP A 259 -18.04 22.44 3.00
N ALA A 260 -16.85 22.97 3.34
CA ALA A 260 -16.48 24.34 3.01
C ALA A 260 -16.38 24.56 1.49
N LEU A 261 -15.87 23.57 0.75
CA LEU A 261 -15.87 23.59 -0.72
C LEU A 261 -17.29 23.57 -1.29
N ALA A 262 -18.18 22.73 -0.76
CA ALA A 262 -19.58 22.65 -1.17
C ALA A 262 -20.32 23.98 -0.94
N ARG A 263 -20.05 24.65 0.19
CA ARG A 263 -20.59 26.00 0.48
C ARG A 263 -19.86 27.12 -0.23
N ARG A 264 -18.79 26.81 -0.94
CA ARG A 264 -17.91 27.79 -1.58
C ARG A 264 -17.36 28.85 -0.62
N ASP A 265 -17.01 28.41 0.58
CA ASP A 265 -16.45 29.24 1.65
C ASP A 265 -14.91 29.14 1.65
N GLY A 266 -14.28 30.01 0.87
CA GLY A 266 -12.81 30.07 0.79
C GLY A 266 -12.15 30.46 2.10
N ALA A 267 -12.81 31.25 2.94
CA ALA A 267 -12.26 31.63 4.25
C ALA A 267 -12.22 30.42 5.19
N ALA A 268 -13.27 29.61 5.20
CA ALA A 268 -13.29 28.35 5.96
C ALA A 268 -12.22 27.37 5.48
N VAL A 269 -12.01 27.23 4.18
CA VAL A 269 -10.93 26.37 3.64
C VAL A 269 -9.56 26.81 4.11
N LEU A 270 -9.26 28.12 4.06
CA LEU A 270 -7.97 28.65 4.51
C LEU A 270 -7.79 28.50 6.04
N ALA A 271 -8.86 28.64 6.81
CA ALA A 271 -8.84 28.41 8.25
C ALA A 271 -8.52 26.92 8.59
N GLU A 272 -9.13 25.97 7.87
CA GLU A 272 -8.80 24.54 8.04
C GLU A 272 -7.36 24.21 7.65
N VAL A 273 -6.82 24.81 6.59
CA VAL A 273 -5.40 24.64 6.22
C VAL A 273 -4.47 25.19 7.29
N ALA A 274 -4.83 26.32 7.91
CA ALA A 274 -4.06 26.88 9.02
C ALA A 274 -4.06 25.95 10.24
N LEU A 275 -5.21 25.35 10.58
CA LEU A 275 -5.30 24.34 11.65
C LEU A 275 -4.49 23.07 11.35
N LEU A 276 -4.53 22.58 10.12
CA LEU A 276 -3.70 21.44 9.68
C LEU A 276 -2.21 21.75 9.89
N ARG A 277 -1.78 22.95 9.52
CA ARG A 277 -0.39 23.41 9.70
C ARG A 277 -0.01 23.53 11.17
N GLU A 278 -0.89 24.12 12.00
CA GLU A 278 -0.67 24.28 13.44
C GLU A 278 -0.50 22.93 14.14
N HIS A 279 -1.29 21.94 13.75
CA HIS A 279 -1.22 20.58 14.28
C HIS A 279 -0.14 19.72 13.62
N GLY A 280 0.61 20.21 12.64
CA GLY A 280 1.65 19.46 11.92
C GLY A 280 1.12 18.26 11.14
N LEU A 281 -0.14 18.34 10.65
CA LEU A 281 -0.79 17.24 9.93
C LEU A 281 -0.43 17.28 8.45
N SER A 282 -0.13 16.11 7.86
CA SER A 282 0.34 16.01 6.48
C SER A 282 -0.70 16.48 5.44
N ALA A 283 -0.31 17.40 4.56
CA ALA A 283 -1.10 17.85 3.44
C ALA A 283 -1.42 16.72 2.46
N ALA A 284 -0.46 15.83 2.21
CA ALA A 284 -0.64 14.67 1.34
C ALA A 284 -1.70 13.71 1.90
N ALA A 285 -1.66 13.44 3.21
CA ALA A 285 -2.65 12.60 3.89
C ALA A 285 -4.04 13.26 3.89
N THR A 286 -4.10 14.59 4.01
CA THR A 286 -5.37 15.34 3.92
C THR A 286 -6.02 15.16 2.56
N LEU A 287 -5.28 15.36 1.46
CA LEU A 287 -5.80 15.14 0.11
C LEU A 287 -6.18 13.68 -0.16
N GLU A 288 -5.46 12.70 0.43
CA GLU A 288 -5.83 11.29 0.36
C GLU A 288 -7.17 11.02 1.05
N GLN A 289 -7.40 11.57 2.25
CA GLN A 289 -8.67 11.44 2.97
C GLN A 289 -9.81 12.15 2.22
N MET A 290 -9.56 13.33 1.65
CA MET A 290 -10.54 14.00 0.79
C MET A 290 -10.91 13.17 -0.43
N ALA A 291 -9.93 12.57 -1.11
CA ALA A 291 -10.19 11.71 -2.26
C ALA A 291 -11.02 10.48 -1.88
N LEU A 292 -10.73 9.84 -0.74
CA LEU A 292 -11.52 8.72 -0.23
C LEU A 292 -12.97 9.13 0.08
N LEU A 293 -13.16 10.28 0.73
CA LEU A 293 -14.48 10.81 1.05
C LEU A 293 -15.28 11.13 -0.24
N LEU A 294 -14.67 11.82 -1.21
CA LEU A 294 -15.27 12.14 -2.50
C LEU A 294 -15.63 10.88 -3.30
N GLN A 295 -14.80 9.85 -3.27
CA GLN A 295 -15.09 8.55 -3.87
C GLN A 295 -16.33 7.90 -3.21
N GLN A 296 -16.44 7.91 -1.88
CA GLN A 296 -17.61 7.41 -1.18
C GLN A 296 -18.87 8.23 -1.49
N MET A 297 -18.75 9.56 -1.59
CA MET A 297 -19.84 10.44 -2.02
C MET A 297 -20.30 10.09 -3.44
N ALA A 298 -19.38 9.89 -4.38
CA ALA A 298 -19.71 9.50 -5.75
C ALA A 298 -20.41 8.12 -5.80
N VAL A 299 -20.00 7.16 -4.98
CA VAL A 299 -20.70 5.87 -4.84
C VAL A 299 -22.09 6.06 -4.27
N ALA A 300 -22.25 6.90 -3.23
CA ALA A 300 -23.55 7.23 -2.64
C ALA A 300 -24.51 7.87 -3.65
N GLN A 301 -23.99 8.73 -4.54
CA GLN A 301 -24.77 9.38 -5.60
C GLN A 301 -25.19 8.42 -6.71
N ALA A 302 -24.28 7.49 -7.10
CA ALA A 302 -24.54 6.58 -8.21
C ALA A 302 -25.32 5.31 -7.78
N VAL A 303 -24.98 4.74 -6.62
CA VAL A 303 -25.53 3.48 -6.09
C VAL A 303 -25.69 3.60 -4.57
N PRO A 304 -26.75 4.27 -4.07
CA PRO A 304 -26.94 4.54 -2.64
C PRO A 304 -26.94 3.30 -1.75
N GLU A 305 -27.34 2.14 -2.31
CA GLU A 305 -27.42 0.87 -1.59
C GLU A 305 -26.06 0.17 -1.39
N ALA A 306 -25.01 0.61 -2.11
CA ALA A 306 -23.69 0.02 -2.04
C ALA A 306 -22.92 0.40 -0.75
N LEU A 307 -23.37 1.44 -0.04
CA LEU A 307 -22.77 1.88 1.21
C LEU A 307 -23.56 1.33 2.41
N ASP A 308 -22.85 0.72 3.35
CA ASP A 308 -23.46 0.24 4.60
C ASP A 308 -24.05 1.40 5.40
N ALA A 309 -25.35 1.29 5.71
CA ALA A 309 -26.08 2.31 6.45
C ALA A 309 -25.67 2.41 7.92
N SER A 310 -25.10 1.33 8.48
CA SER A 310 -24.68 1.26 9.87
C SER A 310 -23.29 1.84 10.12
N ASP A 311 -22.50 2.11 9.05
CA ASP A 311 -21.17 2.68 9.18
C ASP A 311 -21.25 4.21 9.31
N PRO A 312 -20.75 4.80 10.42
CA PRO A 312 -20.74 6.26 10.61
C PRO A 312 -19.97 7.01 9.51
N GLU A 313 -18.91 6.38 8.96
CA GLU A 313 -18.15 6.96 7.86
C GLU A 313 -19.01 7.12 6.59
N HIS A 314 -19.87 6.16 6.31
CA HIS A 314 -20.78 6.22 5.19
C HIS A 314 -21.94 7.21 5.41
N ALA A 315 -22.36 7.42 6.66
CA ALA A 315 -23.38 8.41 6.97
C ALA A 315 -22.93 9.85 6.64
N ALA A 316 -21.70 10.22 7.02
CA ALA A 316 -21.10 11.51 6.67
C ALA A 316 -20.95 11.70 5.16
N ALA A 317 -20.47 10.66 4.44
CA ALA A 317 -20.35 10.71 2.98
C ALA A 317 -21.70 10.93 2.28
N ARG A 318 -22.78 10.29 2.76
CA ARG A 318 -24.15 10.49 2.22
C ARG A 318 -24.68 11.89 2.46
N ALA A 319 -24.44 12.46 3.65
CA ALA A 319 -24.86 13.81 3.96
C ALA A 319 -24.19 14.84 3.04
N LEU A 320 -22.88 14.71 2.82
CA LEU A 320 -22.12 15.57 1.92
C LEU A 320 -22.45 15.32 0.44
N ALA A 321 -22.77 14.09 0.06
CA ALA A 321 -23.18 13.74 -1.29
C ALA A 321 -24.49 14.45 -1.72
N ALA A 322 -25.36 14.78 -0.78
CA ALA A 322 -26.57 15.55 -1.04
C ALA A 322 -26.28 17.07 -1.24
N ALA A 323 -25.13 17.55 -0.79
CA ALA A 323 -24.75 18.97 -0.87
C ALA A 323 -24.00 19.33 -2.18
N LEU A 324 -23.48 18.34 -2.90
CA LEU A 324 -22.71 18.51 -4.14
C LEU A 324 -23.35 17.78 -5.31
N PRO A 325 -23.40 18.36 -6.51
CA PRO A 325 -23.82 17.64 -7.72
C PRO A 325 -22.79 16.56 -8.11
N PRO A 326 -23.23 15.48 -8.79
CA PRO A 326 -22.35 14.34 -9.13
C PRO A 326 -21.14 14.72 -10.00
N ASP A 327 -21.31 15.62 -10.96
CA ASP A 327 -20.26 16.13 -11.84
C ASP A 327 -19.19 16.92 -11.05
N GLU A 328 -19.61 17.75 -10.11
CA GLU A 328 -18.71 18.50 -9.22
C GLU A 328 -17.95 17.52 -8.29
N THR A 329 -18.63 16.51 -7.75
CA THR A 329 -17.98 15.48 -6.92
C THR A 329 -16.86 14.75 -7.69
N GLN A 330 -17.10 14.36 -8.95
CA GLN A 330 -16.09 13.71 -9.80
C GLN A 330 -14.92 14.64 -10.13
N LEU A 331 -15.23 15.92 -10.40
CA LEU A 331 -14.19 16.92 -10.67
C LEU A 331 -13.32 17.14 -9.43
N LEU A 332 -13.92 17.32 -8.26
CA LEU A 332 -13.20 17.49 -6.99
C LEU A 332 -12.31 16.28 -6.69
N TYR A 333 -12.81 15.06 -6.93
CA TYR A 333 -12.03 13.83 -6.79
C TYR A 333 -10.77 13.83 -7.69
N SER A 334 -10.95 14.14 -8.97
CA SER A 334 -9.85 14.20 -9.94
C SER A 334 -8.81 15.24 -9.56
N LEU A 335 -9.25 16.43 -9.15
CA LEU A 335 -8.36 17.52 -8.74
C LEU A 335 -7.64 17.23 -7.42
N ALA A 336 -8.27 16.54 -6.46
CA ALA A 336 -7.63 16.10 -5.22
C ALA A 336 -6.48 15.10 -5.50
N LEU A 337 -6.70 14.14 -6.43
CA LEU A 337 -5.65 13.21 -6.86
C LEU A 337 -4.49 13.92 -7.57
N HIS A 338 -4.76 14.87 -8.47
CA HIS A 338 -3.73 15.66 -9.13
C HIS A 338 -2.96 16.54 -8.15
N GLY A 339 -3.66 17.24 -7.26
CA GLY A 339 -3.06 18.07 -6.23
C GLY A 339 -2.12 17.29 -5.33
N ARG A 340 -2.48 16.05 -4.97
CA ARG A 340 -1.60 15.15 -4.19
C ARG A 340 -0.28 14.86 -4.91
N ASN A 341 -0.32 14.61 -6.21
CA ASN A 341 0.90 14.35 -6.99
C ASN A 341 1.77 15.61 -7.16
N GLU A 342 1.15 16.77 -7.21
CA GLU A 342 1.83 18.07 -7.36
C GLU A 342 2.45 18.59 -6.05
N LEU A 343 2.02 18.11 -4.87
CA LEU A 343 2.57 18.54 -3.58
C LEU A 343 4.11 18.39 -3.51
N ALA A 344 4.66 17.34 -4.12
CA ALA A 344 6.11 17.13 -4.14
C ALA A 344 6.88 18.18 -4.94
N LEU A 345 6.20 18.96 -5.79
CA LEU A 345 6.78 20.02 -6.63
C LEU A 345 6.60 21.41 -5.99
N ALA A 346 5.78 21.50 -4.93
CA ALA A 346 5.51 22.75 -4.25
C ALA A 346 6.70 23.17 -3.34
N PRO A 347 6.94 24.47 -3.17
CA PRO A 347 8.01 24.95 -2.28
C PRO A 347 7.76 24.61 -0.80
N ASP A 348 6.51 24.48 -0.40
CA ASP A 348 6.04 24.11 0.94
C ASP A 348 4.76 23.28 0.79
N GLU A 349 4.62 22.25 1.63
CA GLU A 349 3.52 21.30 1.62
C GLU A 349 2.15 21.98 1.79
N TYR A 350 2.06 22.95 2.69
CA TYR A 350 0.79 23.66 2.94
C TYR A 350 0.47 24.72 1.89
N ALA A 351 1.50 25.33 1.30
CA ALA A 351 1.31 26.20 0.14
C ALA A 351 0.77 25.38 -1.05
N GLY A 352 1.32 24.19 -1.28
CA GLY A 352 0.82 23.26 -2.29
C GLY A 352 -0.62 22.83 -2.02
N LEU A 353 -0.95 22.46 -0.78
CA LEU A 353 -2.32 22.14 -0.36
C LEU A 353 -3.27 23.31 -0.62
N THR A 354 -2.89 24.52 -0.20
CA THR A 354 -3.70 25.73 -0.42
C THR A 354 -4.00 25.92 -1.90
N MET A 355 -2.98 25.82 -2.76
CA MET A 355 -3.16 25.98 -4.20
C MET A 355 -4.02 24.90 -4.81
N ALA A 356 -3.86 23.64 -4.37
CA ALA A 356 -4.72 22.53 -4.79
C ALA A 356 -6.20 22.82 -4.42
N LEU A 357 -6.47 23.23 -3.18
CA LEU A 357 -7.81 23.56 -2.70
C LEU A 357 -8.40 24.79 -3.39
N LEU A 358 -7.62 25.86 -3.58
CA LEU A 358 -8.08 27.07 -4.30
C LEU A 358 -8.39 26.76 -5.77
N ARG A 359 -7.68 25.83 -6.41
CA ARG A 359 -8.00 25.38 -7.77
C ARG A 359 -9.41 24.79 -7.85
N LEU A 360 -9.89 24.14 -6.78
CA LEU A 360 -11.25 23.59 -6.70
C LEU A 360 -12.33 24.70 -6.77
N PHE A 361 -12.02 25.93 -6.37
CA PHE A 361 -12.92 27.08 -6.53
C PHE A 361 -12.89 27.69 -7.95
N ALA A 362 -11.78 27.51 -8.68
CA ALA A 362 -11.62 28.14 -10.00
C ALA A 362 -12.49 27.49 -11.09
N PHE A 363 -12.95 26.24 -10.85
CA PHE A 363 -13.82 25.53 -11.77
C PHE A 363 -15.28 25.73 -11.38
N GLU A 364 -16.00 26.57 -12.13
CA GLU A 364 -17.45 26.72 -12.00
C GLU A 364 -18.16 25.68 -12.86
N PRO A 365 -19.18 24.97 -12.31
CA PRO A 365 -20.05 24.14 -13.14
C PRO A 365 -20.76 24.99 -14.19
N ALA A 366 -20.83 24.54 -15.43
CA ALA A 366 -21.57 25.20 -16.49
C ALA A 366 -23.06 25.27 -16.11
N GLY A 367 -23.56 26.46 -15.77
CA GLY A 367 -24.97 26.69 -15.43
C GLY A 367 -25.23 27.24 -14.02
N ALA A 368 -24.20 27.53 -13.21
CA ALA A 368 -24.40 28.22 -11.96
C ALA A 368 -24.91 29.65 -12.22
N PRO A 369 -25.98 30.12 -11.54
CA PRO A 369 -26.41 31.50 -11.67
C PRO A 369 -25.29 32.46 -11.23
N PRO A 370 -25.09 33.59 -11.93
CA PRO A 370 -24.03 34.52 -11.58
C PRO A 370 -24.23 35.00 -10.14
N ARG A 371 -23.27 34.65 -9.26
CA ARG A 371 -23.25 35.15 -7.90
C ARG A 371 -22.94 36.64 -7.95
N VAL A 372 -23.90 37.43 -7.52
CA VAL A 372 -23.70 38.85 -7.21
C VAL A 372 -22.66 38.87 -6.08
N ALA A 373 -21.44 39.28 -6.41
CA ALA A 373 -20.45 39.57 -5.39
C ALA A 373 -21.08 40.57 -4.41
N ALA A 374 -21.22 40.21 -3.15
CA ALA A 374 -21.62 41.14 -2.12
C ALA A 374 -20.60 42.28 -2.17
N ALA A 375 -21.06 43.42 -2.69
CA ALA A 375 -20.26 44.61 -2.76
C ALA A 375 -19.80 44.92 -1.34
N VAL A 376 -18.50 44.85 -1.13
CA VAL A 376 -17.87 45.38 0.09
C VAL A 376 -18.30 46.84 0.16
N ALA A 377 -19.23 47.16 1.07
CA ALA A 377 -19.64 48.52 1.34
C ALA A 377 -18.40 49.26 1.85
N THR A 378 -17.78 50.02 0.98
CA THR A 378 -16.78 50.99 1.38
C THR A 378 -17.49 51.99 2.32
N PRO A 379 -16.97 52.23 3.53
CA PRO A 379 -17.56 53.28 4.38
C PRO A 379 -17.42 54.62 3.65
N VAL A 380 -18.58 55.18 3.26
CA VAL A 380 -18.66 56.52 2.76
C VAL A 380 -18.28 57.46 3.89
N GLY A 381 -17.09 58.02 3.82
CA GLY A 381 -16.67 59.11 4.71
C GLY A 381 -17.60 60.34 4.53
N PRO A 382 -17.77 61.16 5.57
CA PRO A 382 -18.65 62.31 5.52
C PRO A 382 -18.22 63.25 4.40
N PRO A 383 -19.18 63.94 3.73
CA PRO A 383 -18.89 64.83 2.61
C PRO A 383 -18.05 66.05 3.06
N LEU A 384 -16.91 66.25 2.39
CA LEU A 384 -16.09 67.43 2.52
C LEU A 384 -16.91 68.60 2.02
N THR A 385 -17.29 69.49 2.94
CA THR A 385 -17.87 70.78 2.65
C THR A 385 -16.87 71.60 1.83
N ALA A 386 -17.25 71.98 0.61
CA ALA A 386 -16.50 72.89 -0.26
C ALA A 386 -16.37 74.25 0.40
N ALA A 387 -15.15 74.66 0.72
CA ALA A 387 -14.85 76.06 1.11
C ALA A 387 -14.90 76.92 -0.10
N ALA A 388 -15.66 78.04 0.02
CA ALA A 388 -15.75 79.06 -0.98
C ALA A 388 -14.40 79.73 -1.26
N PRO A 389 -14.12 80.20 -2.51
CA PRO A 389 -12.84 80.85 -2.81
C PRO A 389 -12.79 82.22 -2.21
N ALA A 390 -11.76 82.54 -1.47
CA ALA A 390 -11.46 83.88 -0.93
C ALA A 390 -11.08 84.80 -2.08
N ALA A 391 -11.71 85.96 -2.11
CA ALA A 391 -11.47 87.05 -3.06
C ALA A 391 -10.07 87.66 -2.85
N LEU A 392 -9.31 87.87 -3.91
CA LEU A 392 -8.06 88.60 -3.95
C LEU A 392 -8.33 90.14 -3.76
N PRO A 393 -7.58 90.88 -2.96
CA PRO A 393 -7.68 92.29 -2.85
C PRO A 393 -7.05 92.97 -4.10
N GLY A 394 -7.79 93.95 -4.63
CA GLY A 394 -7.40 94.74 -5.81
C GLY A 394 -6.16 95.63 -5.57
N ALA A 395 -5.35 95.73 -6.62
CA ALA A 395 -4.29 96.71 -6.73
C ALA A 395 -4.86 98.08 -6.92
N ALA A 396 -4.39 99.05 -6.12
CA ALA A 396 -4.59 100.45 -6.31
C ALA A 396 -3.50 101.02 -7.23
N PRO A 397 -3.82 102.10 -7.96
CA PRO A 397 -2.94 102.62 -8.99
C PRO A 397 -1.95 103.64 -8.42
N GLU A 398 -0.75 103.63 -8.91
CA GLU A 398 0.06 104.66 -9.53
C GLU A 398 1.29 104.02 -10.17
#